data_09c0b62f2b09ec37d3f32456324b36ce
#
_entry.id   09c0b62f2b09ec37d3f32456324b36ce
#
_cell.length_a   1.000
_cell.length_b   1.000
_cell.length_c   1.000
_cell.angle_alpha   90.00
_cell.angle_beta   90.00
_cell.angle_gamma   90.00
#
_symmetry.space_group_name_H-M   'P 1'
#
loop_
_entity.id
_entity.type
_entity.pdbx_description
1 polymer ?
#
loop_
_entity_poly.entity_id
_entity_poly.type
_entity_poly.pdbx_seq_one_letter_code
_entity_poly.pdbx_strand_id
1 'polypeptide(L)'
;MLEAYRQHVEERAALGVPPKPLDDAQTAALVELLKNPPAGEEAYLVDLLENRVPAGVDQAAYVKAAFLAALAKGEATSPLVSKERAVYLLGTMLGGYNVAPLVELLDNAELAELAAAALKKTLLVFDAFHDVADKAKAGNANAQAVLQSWADAEWFTSRPDVPTEIKLTVFKVTGETNTDDLSPAQDAWSRPDIPLHANAMLKNVRDGINPEVPGEVGPLSQIKELIAKGNQVAYVGDVVGTGSSRKSATNSVLWFFGQDLPHIPNKKDGGYCLGSKIAPIFFNTMEDAGALPIEIDVQNMNMGDEIV
;
A
#
# COMPACT_ATOMS: atom_id res chain seq x y z
N MET A 1 -11.54 13.73 18.79
CA MET A 1 -10.80 12.78 17.91
C MET A 1 -9.44 13.38 17.49
N LEU A 2 -9.39 14.62 16.91
CA LEU A 2 -8.15 15.18 16.35
C LEU A 2 -7.00 15.30 17.37
N GLU A 3 -7.25 15.86 18.55
CA GLU A 3 -6.22 15.99 19.58
C GLU A 3 -5.64 14.61 20.00
N ALA A 4 -6.51 13.63 20.26
CA ALA A 4 -6.07 12.28 20.61
C ALA A 4 -5.28 11.63 19.49
N TYR A 5 -5.63 11.86 18.22
CA TYR A 5 -4.87 11.32 17.11
C TYR A 5 -3.52 12.04 16.93
N ARG A 6 -3.43 13.36 17.17
CA ARG A 6 -2.15 14.10 17.20
C ARG A 6 -1.22 13.58 18.29
N GLN A 7 -1.75 13.35 19.49
CA GLN A 7 -0.97 12.71 20.55
C GLN A 7 -0.45 11.32 20.13
N HIS A 8 -1.31 10.52 19.49
CA HIS A 8 -0.89 9.24 18.93
C HIS A 8 0.21 9.38 17.87
N VAL A 9 0.13 10.39 17.01
CA VAL A 9 1.21 10.71 16.03
C VAL A 9 2.54 10.96 16.73
N GLU A 10 2.54 11.76 17.81
CA GLU A 10 3.75 12.06 18.59
C GLU A 10 4.31 10.81 19.28
N GLU A 11 3.45 9.99 19.89
CA GLU A 11 3.85 8.72 20.53
C GLU A 11 4.50 7.77 19.52
N ARG A 12 3.94 7.69 18.31
CA ARG A 12 4.48 6.84 17.24
C ARG A 12 5.80 7.39 16.67
N ALA A 13 5.90 8.70 16.54
CA ALA A 13 7.13 9.35 16.08
C ALA A 13 8.30 9.08 17.03
N ALA A 14 8.04 9.00 18.33
CA ALA A 14 9.06 8.62 19.33
C ALA A 14 9.60 7.19 19.14
N LEU A 15 8.80 6.29 18.50
CA LEU A 15 9.22 4.94 18.11
C LEU A 15 9.85 4.89 16.70
N GLY A 16 9.96 6.03 16.01
CA GLY A 16 10.47 6.11 14.65
C GLY A 16 9.54 5.51 13.58
N VAL A 17 8.25 5.39 13.86
CA VAL A 17 7.25 4.79 12.95
C VAL A 17 6.07 5.71 12.75
N PRO A 18 5.35 5.62 11.60
CA PRO A 18 4.16 6.44 11.35
C PRO A 18 3.02 6.08 12.29
N PRO A 19 2.03 6.98 12.46
CA PRO A 19 0.83 6.68 13.23
C PRO A 19 0.08 5.50 12.64
N LYS A 20 -0.66 4.77 13.48
CA LYS A 20 -1.59 3.75 12.99
C LYS A 20 -2.66 4.40 12.10
N PRO A 21 -3.20 3.67 11.12
CA PRO A 21 -4.39 4.10 10.42
C PRO A 21 -5.55 4.37 11.39
N LEU A 22 -6.50 5.19 10.97
CA LEU A 22 -7.73 5.44 11.73
C LEU A 22 -8.57 4.16 11.81
N ASP A 23 -9.14 3.90 12.98
CA ASP A 23 -10.16 2.87 13.15
C ASP A 23 -11.54 3.34 12.66
N ASP A 24 -12.55 2.46 12.74
CA ASP A 24 -13.90 2.75 12.29
C ASP A 24 -14.57 3.87 13.10
N ALA A 25 -14.39 3.91 14.41
CA ALA A 25 -14.93 4.97 15.27
C ALA A 25 -14.27 6.32 15.00
N GLN A 26 -12.95 6.35 14.82
CA GLN A 26 -12.21 7.54 14.44
C GLN A 26 -12.60 8.02 13.04
N THR A 27 -12.80 7.10 12.09
CA THR A 27 -13.24 7.43 10.74
C THR A 27 -14.66 7.96 10.73
N ALA A 28 -15.57 7.42 11.53
CA ALA A 28 -16.93 7.98 11.69
C ALA A 28 -16.88 9.40 12.27
N ALA A 29 -16.06 9.64 13.27
CA ALA A 29 -15.87 10.99 13.83
C ALA A 29 -15.24 11.96 12.81
N LEU A 30 -14.29 11.49 11.98
CA LEU A 30 -13.73 12.26 10.88
C LEU A 30 -14.81 12.66 9.86
N VAL A 31 -15.72 11.77 9.51
CA VAL A 31 -16.84 12.05 8.60
C VAL A 31 -17.69 13.20 9.11
N GLU A 32 -18.00 13.26 10.40
CA GLU A 32 -18.78 14.36 10.99
C GLU A 32 -18.01 15.69 10.95
N LEU A 33 -16.69 15.66 11.15
CA LEU A 33 -15.84 16.84 11.02
C LEU A 33 -15.73 17.31 9.56
N LEU A 34 -15.70 16.41 8.59
CA LEU A 34 -15.69 16.75 7.16
C LEU A 34 -16.99 17.39 6.68
N LYS A 35 -18.12 17.10 7.33
CA LYS A 35 -19.42 17.78 7.07
C LYS A 35 -19.42 19.20 7.64
N ASN A 36 -18.81 19.40 8.80
CA ASN A 36 -18.76 20.66 9.53
C ASN A 36 -17.34 20.93 10.06
N PRO A 37 -16.40 21.33 9.18
CA PRO A 37 -15.00 21.43 9.56
C PRO A 37 -14.75 22.59 10.53
N PRO A 38 -13.99 22.36 11.61
CA PRO A 38 -13.46 23.43 12.44
C PRO A 38 -12.49 24.28 11.63
N ALA A 39 -12.53 25.61 11.86
CA ALA A 39 -11.64 26.53 11.16
C ALA A 39 -10.16 26.21 11.42
N GLY A 40 -9.37 26.15 10.35
CA GLY A 40 -7.93 25.85 10.38
C GLY A 40 -7.57 24.37 10.37
N GLU A 41 -8.55 23.46 10.34
CA GLU A 41 -8.34 22.02 10.28
C GLU A 41 -8.58 21.40 8.89
N GLU A 42 -9.00 22.20 7.92
CA GLU A 42 -9.51 21.75 6.63
C GLU A 42 -8.53 20.83 5.89
N ALA A 43 -7.27 21.27 5.75
CA ALA A 43 -6.24 20.49 5.05
C ALA A 43 -5.91 19.18 5.78
N TYR A 44 -5.87 19.20 7.12
CA TYR A 44 -5.59 18.02 7.93
C TYR A 44 -6.73 17.00 7.85
N LEU A 45 -7.98 17.42 7.87
CA LEU A 45 -9.14 16.54 7.72
C LEU A 45 -9.15 15.83 6.36
N VAL A 46 -8.81 16.55 5.29
CA VAL A 46 -8.69 15.96 3.95
C VAL A 46 -7.56 14.96 3.90
N ASP A 47 -6.39 15.29 4.45
CA ASP A 47 -5.26 14.36 4.52
C ASP A 47 -5.61 13.07 5.30
N LEU A 48 -6.28 13.20 6.44
CA LEU A 48 -6.75 12.04 7.21
C LEU A 48 -7.68 11.14 6.38
N LEU A 49 -8.65 11.73 5.67
CA LEU A 49 -9.58 10.98 4.82
C LEU A 49 -8.85 10.25 3.68
N GLU A 50 -7.94 10.94 3.03
CA GLU A 50 -7.27 10.42 1.84
C GLU A 50 -6.17 9.39 2.16
N ASN A 51 -5.40 9.63 3.22
CA ASN A 51 -4.14 8.95 3.44
C ASN A 51 -4.05 8.19 4.76
N ARG A 52 -5.03 8.33 5.67
CA ARG A 52 -4.96 7.68 6.99
C ARG A 52 -6.09 6.70 7.30
N VAL A 53 -7.09 6.57 6.43
CA VAL A 53 -8.10 5.52 6.53
C VAL A 53 -7.56 4.25 5.85
N PRO A 54 -7.57 3.09 6.51
CA PRO A 54 -7.08 1.84 5.91
C PRO A 54 -7.90 1.42 4.68
N ALA A 55 -7.32 0.56 3.86
CA ALA A 55 -7.96 -0.01 2.68
C ALA A 55 -8.36 -1.49 2.91
N GLY A 56 -8.93 -2.12 1.91
CA GLY A 56 -9.28 -3.53 1.93
C GLY A 56 -10.51 -3.81 2.79
N VAL A 57 -10.45 -4.86 3.58
CA VAL A 57 -11.60 -5.37 4.38
C VAL A 57 -11.70 -4.77 5.78
N ASP A 58 -11.01 -3.69 6.04
CA ASP A 58 -11.08 -2.99 7.32
C ASP A 58 -12.42 -2.26 7.50
N GLN A 59 -12.98 -2.25 8.72
CA GLN A 59 -14.27 -1.61 8.99
C GLN A 59 -14.23 -0.09 8.74
N ALA A 60 -13.12 0.58 9.01
CA ALA A 60 -12.92 1.98 8.70
C ALA A 60 -13.08 2.28 7.20
N ALA A 61 -12.65 1.36 6.33
CA ALA A 61 -12.81 1.50 4.89
C ALA A 61 -14.28 1.48 4.46
N TYR A 62 -15.12 0.68 5.09
CA TYR A 62 -16.57 0.69 4.84
C TYR A 62 -17.20 2.03 5.22
N VAL A 63 -16.80 2.61 6.36
CA VAL A 63 -17.28 3.92 6.80
C VAL A 63 -16.88 5.00 5.79
N LYS A 64 -15.62 5.01 5.35
CA LYS A 64 -15.14 5.93 4.30
C LYS A 64 -15.92 5.75 3.00
N ALA A 65 -16.10 4.52 2.52
CA ALA A 65 -16.81 4.24 1.28
C ALA A 65 -18.28 4.70 1.33
N ALA A 66 -18.97 4.44 2.44
CA ALA A 66 -20.36 4.89 2.62
C ALA A 66 -20.48 6.43 2.57
N PHE A 67 -19.56 7.14 3.22
CA PHE A 67 -19.54 8.60 3.17
C PHE A 67 -19.27 9.14 1.75
N LEU A 68 -18.27 8.58 1.07
CA LEU A 68 -17.94 8.99 -0.31
C LEU A 68 -19.09 8.70 -1.28
N ALA A 69 -19.76 7.56 -1.14
CA ALA A 69 -20.94 7.22 -1.93
C ALA A 69 -22.09 8.20 -1.68
N ALA A 70 -22.35 8.54 -0.42
CA ALA A 70 -23.38 9.52 -0.06
C ALA A 70 -23.08 10.93 -0.63
N LEU A 71 -21.80 11.36 -0.60
CA LEU A 71 -21.38 12.62 -1.24
C LEU A 71 -21.62 12.59 -2.74
N ALA A 72 -21.18 11.54 -3.43
CA ALA A 72 -21.32 11.40 -4.88
C ALA A 72 -22.80 11.40 -5.30
N LYS A 73 -23.68 10.76 -4.54
CA LYS A 73 -25.14 10.72 -4.78
C LYS A 73 -25.86 12.02 -4.36
N GLY A 74 -25.19 12.91 -3.65
CA GLY A 74 -25.81 14.14 -3.10
C GLY A 74 -26.67 13.90 -1.86
N GLU A 75 -26.55 12.76 -1.22
CA GLU A 75 -27.24 12.40 0.05
C GLU A 75 -26.51 12.98 1.27
N ALA A 76 -25.24 13.37 1.10
CA ALA A 76 -24.45 14.09 2.07
C ALA A 76 -23.74 15.28 1.41
N THR A 77 -23.26 16.22 2.22
CA THR A 77 -22.48 17.38 1.76
C THR A 77 -21.26 17.57 2.62
N SER A 78 -20.20 18.08 1.99
CA SER A 78 -18.98 18.52 2.66
C SER A 78 -18.44 19.75 1.94
N PRO A 79 -18.01 20.80 2.64
CA PRO A 79 -17.34 21.92 2.00
C PRO A 79 -15.91 21.58 1.52
N LEU A 80 -15.36 20.44 1.95
CA LEU A 80 -13.96 20.04 1.70
C LEU A 80 -13.81 18.95 0.62
N VAL A 81 -14.86 18.17 0.36
CA VAL A 81 -14.82 17.05 -0.57
C VAL A 81 -15.93 17.18 -1.58
N SER A 82 -15.57 17.45 -2.84
CA SER A 82 -16.53 17.54 -3.93
C SER A 82 -17.04 16.13 -4.33
N LYS A 83 -18.13 16.08 -5.11
CA LYS A 83 -18.68 14.84 -5.65
C LYS A 83 -17.66 14.12 -6.54
N GLU A 84 -16.96 14.86 -7.38
CA GLU A 84 -15.93 14.34 -8.28
C GLU A 84 -14.77 13.76 -7.49
N ARG A 85 -14.32 14.44 -6.42
CA ARG A 85 -13.27 13.93 -5.52
C ARG A 85 -13.73 12.66 -4.81
N ALA A 86 -14.99 12.61 -4.39
CA ALA A 86 -15.56 11.41 -3.78
C ALA A 86 -15.55 10.21 -4.73
N VAL A 87 -15.94 10.39 -5.99
CA VAL A 87 -15.87 9.32 -7.02
C VAL A 87 -14.42 8.87 -7.26
N TYR A 88 -13.49 9.83 -7.37
CA TYR A 88 -12.07 9.49 -7.50
C TYR A 88 -11.59 8.62 -6.34
N LEU A 89 -11.86 9.02 -5.09
CA LEU A 89 -11.44 8.28 -3.90
C LEU A 89 -12.10 6.91 -3.81
N LEU A 90 -13.38 6.75 -4.19
CA LEU A 90 -14.02 5.45 -4.33
C LEU A 90 -13.25 4.55 -5.30
N GLY A 91 -12.77 5.10 -6.40
CA GLY A 91 -11.97 4.37 -7.38
C GLY A 91 -10.60 3.90 -6.86
N THR A 92 -10.08 4.47 -5.78
CA THR A 92 -8.81 4.07 -5.16
C THR A 92 -8.97 2.95 -4.12
N MET A 93 -10.20 2.60 -3.72
CA MET A 93 -10.47 1.62 -2.67
C MET A 93 -10.42 0.18 -3.22
N LEU A 94 -10.01 -0.78 -2.40
CA LEU A 94 -9.68 -2.15 -2.83
C LEU A 94 -10.59 -3.23 -2.20
N GLY A 95 -11.65 -2.86 -1.51
CA GLY A 95 -12.46 -3.81 -0.72
C GLY A 95 -13.67 -4.42 -1.45
N GLY A 96 -13.96 -3.99 -2.67
CA GLY A 96 -15.16 -4.40 -3.42
C GLY A 96 -16.43 -3.60 -3.08
N TYR A 97 -16.57 -3.10 -1.88
CA TYR A 97 -17.70 -2.29 -1.38
C TYR A 97 -17.86 -0.96 -2.12
N ASN A 98 -16.85 -0.50 -2.81
CA ASN A 98 -16.84 0.70 -3.64
C ASN A 98 -17.40 0.46 -5.05
N VAL A 99 -17.53 -0.79 -5.50
CA VAL A 99 -17.90 -1.13 -6.88
C VAL A 99 -19.38 -0.82 -7.15
N ALA A 100 -20.29 -1.27 -6.27
CA ALA A 100 -21.72 -1.02 -6.47
C ALA A 100 -22.08 0.47 -6.57
N PRO A 101 -21.58 1.38 -5.70
CA PRO A 101 -21.80 2.81 -5.88
C PRO A 101 -21.27 3.37 -7.19
N LEU A 102 -20.12 2.90 -7.67
CA LEU A 102 -19.57 3.33 -8.96
C LEU A 102 -20.42 2.84 -10.15
N VAL A 103 -20.96 1.61 -10.07
CA VAL A 103 -21.87 1.08 -11.09
C VAL A 103 -23.17 1.87 -11.14
N GLU A 104 -23.74 2.25 -10.00
CA GLU A 104 -24.94 3.11 -9.94
C GLU A 104 -24.67 4.49 -10.59
N LEU A 105 -23.50 5.07 -10.35
CA LEU A 105 -23.10 6.36 -10.91
C LEU A 105 -22.90 6.36 -12.43
N LEU A 106 -22.84 5.21 -13.09
CA LEU A 106 -22.82 5.14 -14.57
C LEU A 106 -24.05 5.76 -15.24
N ASP A 107 -25.16 5.89 -14.50
CA ASP A 107 -26.38 6.54 -14.97
C ASP A 107 -26.46 8.04 -14.59
N ASN A 108 -25.48 8.55 -13.85
CA ASN A 108 -25.44 9.94 -13.42
C ASN A 108 -24.83 10.84 -14.49
N ALA A 109 -25.59 11.83 -14.99
CA ALA A 109 -25.16 12.68 -16.10
C ALA A 109 -23.86 13.46 -15.84
N GLU A 110 -23.55 13.80 -14.59
CA GLU A 110 -22.37 14.60 -14.21
C GLU A 110 -21.15 13.73 -13.87
N LEU A 111 -21.36 12.53 -13.33
CA LEU A 111 -20.31 11.70 -12.73
C LEU A 111 -20.01 10.40 -13.48
N ALA A 112 -20.81 10.08 -14.51
CA ALA A 112 -20.71 8.78 -15.20
C ALA A 112 -19.34 8.53 -15.83
N GLU A 113 -18.71 9.54 -16.41
CA GLU A 113 -17.36 9.40 -16.98
C GLU A 113 -16.30 9.12 -15.91
N LEU A 114 -16.39 9.78 -14.76
CA LEU A 114 -15.48 9.55 -13.63
C LEU A 114 -15.69 8.16 -13.01
N ALA A 115 -16.95 7.74 -12.88
CA ALA A 115 -17.30 6.41 -12.40
C ALA A 115 -16.79 5.32 -13.37
N ALA A 116 -16.93 5.52 -14.67
CA ALA A 116 -16.38 4.63 -15.68
C ALA A 116 -14.85 4.55 -15.60
N ALA A 117 -14.17 5.69 -15.45
CA ALA A 117 -12.72 5.73 -15.30
C ALA A 117 -12.23 4.98 -14.03
N ALA A 118 -12.98 5.04 -12.94
CA ALA A 118 -12.71 4.28 -11.72
C ALA A 118 -12.94 2.76 -11.94
N LEU A 119 -14.07 2.38 -12.56
CA LEU A 119 -14.41 0.96 -12.81
C LEU A 119 -13.44 0.28 -13.78
N LYS A 120 -12.91 0.99 -14.78
CA LYS A 120 -11.90 0.46 -15.70
C LYS A 120 -10.64 -0.03 -14.99
N LYS A 121 -10.30 0.53 -13.83
CA LYS A 121 -9.14 0.17 -13.00
C LYS A 121 -9.48 -0.85 -11.90
N THR A 122 -10.76 -1.13 -11.69
CA THR A 122 -11.24 -2.04 -10.64
C THR A 122 -11.30 -3.47 -11.17
N LEU A 123 -10.61 -4.39 -10.48
CA LEU A 123 -10.55 -5.80 -10.86
C LEU A 123 -11.52 -6.69 -10.07
N LEU A 124 -12.09 -6.19 -8.98
CA LEU A 124 -13.04 -6.90 -8.11
C LEU A 124 -14.47 -6.74 -8.65
N VAL A 125 -14.75 -7.33 -9.80
CA VAL A 125 -15.98 -7.08 -10.57
C VAL A 125 -16.92 -8.29 -10.67
N PHE A 126 -16.63 -9.40 -10.01
CA PHE A 126 -17.40 -10.64 -10.20
C PHE A 126 -18.90 -10.45 -10.06
N ASP A 127 -19.36 -9.88 -8.96
CA ASP A 127 -20.78 -9.67 -8.69
C ASP A 127 -21.38 -8.53 -9.55
N ALA A 128 -20.58 -7.49 -9.81
CA ALA A 128 -21.04 -6.30 -10.54
C ALA A 128 -20.91 -6.41 -12.07
N PHE A 129 -20.27 -7.45 -12.60
CA PHE A 129 -20.10 -7.61 -14.07
C PHE A 129 -21.43 -7.61 -14.79
N HIS A 130 -22.42 -8.35 -14.28
CA HIS A 130 -23.74 -8.44 -14.93
C HIS A 130 -24.49 -7.11 -14.88
N ASP A 131 -24.35 -6.34 -13.79
CA ASP A 131 -24.97 -5.02 -13.67
C ASP A 131 -24.40 -4.04 -14.70
N VAL A 132 -23.09 -4.04 -14.90
CA VAL A 132 -22.45 -3.25 -15.96
C VAL A 132 -22.86 -3.72 -17.35
N ALA A 133 -22.91 -5.04 -17.58
CA ALA A 133 -23.31 -5.63 -18.84
C ALA A 133 -24.78 -5.29 -19.19
N ASP A 134 -25.67 -5.30 -18.22
CA ASP A 134 -27.08 -4.97 -18.43
C ASP A 134 -27.28 -3.47 -18.73
N LYS A 135 -26.54 -2.58 -18.06
CA LYS A 135 -26.51 -1.15 -18.41
C LYS A 135 -25.96 -0.92 -19.83
N ALA A 136 -24.91 -1.64 -20.22
CA ALA A 136 -24.36 -1.56 -21.57
C ALA A 136 -25.36 -2.03 -22.65
N LYS A 137 -26.09 -3.14 -22.42
CA LYS A 137 -27.17 -3.63 -23.28
C LYS A 137 -28.32 -2.63 -23.37
N ALA A 138 -28.62 -1.91 -22.29
CA ALA A 138 -29.60 -0.85 -22.24
C ALA A 138 -29.18 0.44 -22.98
N GLY A 139 -27.95 0.47 -23.51
CA GLY A 139 -27.44 1.60 -24.30
C GLY A 139 -26.59 2.61 -23.52
N ASN A 140 -26.22 2.31 -22.27
CA ASN A 140 -25.33 3.18 -21.52
C ASN A 140 -23.91 3.12 -22.10
N ALA A 141 -23.44 4.23 -22.71
CA ALA A 141 -22.16 4.31 -23.41
C ALA A 141 -20.97 4.18 -22.43
N ASN A 142 -21.09 4.69 -21.21
CA ASN A 142 -20.04 4.56 -20.19
C ASN A 142 -19.88 3.11 -19.73
N ALA A 143 -20.98 2.37 -19.56
CA ALA A 143 -20.94 0.95 -19.24
C ALA A 143 -20.32 0.14 -20.41
N GLN A 144 -20.65 0.48 -21.66
CA GLN A 144 -20.00 -0.14 -22.83
C GLN A 144 -18.49 0.10 -22.85
N ALA A 145 -18.06 1.34 -22.56
CA ALA A 145 -16.64 1.68 -22.46
C ALA A 145 -15.91 0.94 -21.33
N VAL A 146 -16.57 0.69 -20.21
CA VAL A 146 -16.02 -0.13 -19.10
C VAL A 146 -15.83 -1.58 -19.54
N LEU A 147 -16.85 -2.20 -20.15
CA LEU A 147 -16.76 -3.58 -20.64
C LEU A 147 -15.66 -3.74 -21.69
N GLN A 148 -15.55 -2.78 -22.62
CA GLN A 148 -14.50 -2.79 -23.63
C GLN A 148 -13.12 -2.71 -23.00
N SER A 149 -12.92 -1.80 -22.01
CA SER A 149 -11.67 -1.66 -21.28
C SER A 149 -11.28 -2.95 -20.55
N TRP A 150 -12.24 -3.64 -19.94
CA TRP A 150 -11.99 -4.94 -19.30
C TRP A 150 -11.64 -6.03 -20.32
N ALA A 151 -12.34 -6.06 -21.47
CA ALA A 151 -12.05 -7.02 -22.56
C ALA A 151 -10.66 -6.81 -23.18
N ASP A 152 -10.23 -5.56 -23.30
CA ASP A 152 -8.91 -5.17 -23.83
C ASP A 152 -7.80 -5.29 -22.78
N ALA A 153 -8.13 -5.65 -21.54
CA ALA A 153 -7.21 -5.71 -20.41
C ALA A 153 -6.41 -4.41 -20.22
N GLU A 154 -7.05 -3.24 -20.41
CA GLU A 154 -6.39 -1.92 -20.33
C GLU A 154 -5.70 -1.71 -18.97
N TRP A 155 -6.27 -2.22 -17.89
CA TRP A 155 -5.67 -2.19 -16.54
C TRP A 155 -4.26 -2.80 -16.49
N PHE A 156 -3.94 -3.69 -17.40
CA PHE A 156 -2.64 -4.35 -17.54
C PHE A 156 -1.81 -3.72 -18.66
N THR A 157 -2.39 -3.55 -19.85
CA THR A 157 -1.68 -3.07 -21.05
C THR A 157 -1.32 -1.58 -20.99
N SER A 158 -2.01 -0.80 -20.13
CA SER A 158 -1.70 0.62 -19.89
C SER A 158 -0.59 0.88 -18.86
N ARG A 159 0.01 -0.17 -18.30
CA ARG A 159 1.14 -0.01 -17.38
C ARG A 159 2.36 0.53 -18.11
N PRO A 160 3.23 1.29 -17.42
CA PRO A 160 4.49 1.72 -17.99
C PRO A 160 5.34 0.55 -18.46
N ASP A 161 6.11 0.76 -19.50
CA ASP A 161 7.09 -0.23 -19.96
C ASP A 161 8.10 -0.55 -18.84
N VAL A 162 8.57 -1.79 -18.82
CA VAL A 162 9.62 -2.21 -17.91
C VAL A 162 10.89 -1.40 -18.23
N PRO A 163 11.54 -0.75 -17.25
CA PRO A 163 12.77 -0.01 -17.51
C PRO A 163 13.86 -0.94 -18.02
N THR A 164 14.63 -0.47 -18.98
CA THR A 164 15.76 -1.21 -19.57
C THR A 164 17.01 -1.20 -18.68
N GLU A 165 17.11 -0.22 -17.80
CA GLU A 165 18.18 -0.07 -16.81
C GLU A 165 17.60 0.34 -15.46
N ILE A 166 18.09 -0.29 -14.39
CA ILE A 166 17.68 0.00 -13.02
C ILE A 166 18.94 0.23 -12.19
N LYS A 167 19.08 1.44 -11.61
CA LYS A 167 20.20 1.77 -10.71
C LYS A 167 19.79 1.50 -9.27
N LEU A 168 20.56 0.68 -8.58
CA LEU A 168 20.27 0.23 -7.23
C LEU A 168 21.48 0.44 -6.32
N THR A 169 21.21 0.70 -5.04
CA THR A 169 22.20 0.62 -3.96
C THR A 169 22.00 -0.70 -3.22
N VAL A 170 23.08 -1.42 -2.99
CA VAL A 170 23.04 -2.77 -2.40
C VAL A 170 22.95 -2.70 -0.87
N PHE A 171 21.92 -3.33 -0.30
CA PHE A 171 21.87 -3.72 1.12
C PHE A 171 22.20 -5.22 1.21
N LYS A 172 23.46 -5.55 1.49
CA LYS A 172 23.95 -6.93 1.46
C LYS A 172 23.74 -7.64 2.79
N VAL A 173 23.16 -8.84 2.72
CA VAL A 173 23.05 -9.78 3.85
C VAL A 173 23.72 -11.10 3.45
N THR A 174 24.84 -11.42 4.07
CA THR A 174 25.62 -12.64 3.80
C THR A 174 24.99 -13.88 4.42
N GLY A 175 25.18 -15.02 3.75
CA GLY A 175 24.68 -16.32 4.20
C GLY A 175 23.17 -16.48 3.99
N GLU A 176 22.60 -17.44 4.70
CA GLU A 176 21.15 -17.69 4.65
C GLU A 176 20.40 -16.64 5.48
N THR A 177 19.33 -16.10 4.89
CA THR A 177 18.35 -15.27 5.58
C THR A 177 17.00 -15.95 5.54
N ASN A 178 16.57 -16.45 6.66
CA ASN A 178 15.25 -17.06 6.78
C ASN A 178 14.16 -16.03 7.11
N THR A 179 12.92 -16.46 7.06
CA THR A 179 11.78 -15.56 7.34
C THR A 179 11.70 -15.11 8.81
N ASP A 180 12.36 -15.81 9.73
CA ASP A 180 12.44 -15.35 11.13
C ASP A 180 13.52 -14.29 11.35
N ASP A 181 14.53 -14.22 10.48
CA ASP A 181 15.47 -13.08 10.44
C ASP A 181 14.75 -11.80 9.95
N LEU A 182 13.83 -11.94 9.02
CA LEU A 182 13.09 -10.82 8.41
C LEU A 182 11.82 -10.45 9.17
N SER A 183 11.23 -11.39 9.90
CA SER A 183 9.98 -11.25 10.67
C SER A 183 10.04 -12.18 11.88
N PRO A 184 10.76 -11.78 12.94
CA PRO A 184 11.00 -12.64 14.08
C PRO A 184 9.73 -13.15 14.76
N ALA A 185 9.66 -14.46 15.02
CA ALA A 185 8.51 -15.08 15.66
C ALA A 185 8.24 -14.51 17.06
N GLN A 186 9.28 -14.09 17.77
CA GLN A 186 9.17 -13.45 19.10
C GLN A 186 8.39 -12.13 19.05
N ASP A 187 8.43 -11.43 17.91
CA ASP A 187 7.74 -10.15 17.67
C ASP A 187 6.44 -10.32 16.89
N ALA A 188 5.90 -11.54 16.79
CA ALA A 188 4.71 -11.85 16.01
C ALA A 188 3.47 -11.01 16.41
N TRP A 189 3.41 -10.55 17.65
CA TRP A 189 2.34 -9.67 18.16
C TRP A 189 2.26 -8.34 17.42
N SER A 190 3.38 -7.85 16.87
CA SER A 190 3.46 -6.58 16.13
C SER A 190 3.19 -6.72 14.62
N ARG A 191 3.06 -7.94 14.08
CA ARG A 191 2.87 -8.18 12.62
C ARG A 191 1.72 -7.40 11.97
N PRO A 192 0.57 -7.16 12.64
CA PRO A 192 -0.48 -6.32 12.07
C PRO A 192 -0.06 -4.86 11.88
N ASP A 193 0.94 -4.40 12.62
CA ASP A 193 1.54 -3.06 12.53
C ASP A 193 2.86 -3.16 11.75
N ILE A 194 2.76 -3.15 10.43
CA ILE A 194 3.91 -3.39 9.54
C ILE A 194 5.11 -2.49 9.88
N PRO A 195 4.95 -1.15 10.05
CA PRO A 195 6.07 -0.27 10.39
C PRO A 195 6.78 -0.66 11.70
N LEU A 196 6.02 -0.99 12.72
CA LEU A 196 6.57 -1.37 14.02
C LEU A 196 7.26 -2.74 13.93
N HIS A 197 6.62 -3.70 13.27
CA HIS A 197 7.20 -5.04 13.10
C HIS A 197 8.49 -5.03 12.29
N ALA A 198 8.55 -4.22 11.25
CA ALA A 198 9.74 -4.09 10.40
C ALA A 198 10.98 -3.61 11.18
N ASN A 199 10.81 -2.84 12.25
CA ASN A 199 11.93 -2.43 13.08
C ASN A 199 12.70 -3.60 13.71
N ALA A 200 12.08 -4.79 13.82
CA ALA A 200 12.75 -6.00 14.31
C ALA A 200 13.47 -6.80 13.20
N MET A 201 13.38 -6.40 11.95
CA MET A 201 14.05 -7.07 10.83
C MET A 201 15.56 -7.06 11.03
N LEU A 202 16.20 -8.24 10.96
CA LEU A 202 17.64 -8.41 11.12
C LEU A 202 18.18 -7.89 12.47
N LYS A 203 17.40 -8.01 13.53
CA LYS A 203 17.77 -7.53 14.89
C LYS A 203 18.91 -8.30 15.55
N ASN A 204 19.23 -9.48 15.06
CA ASN A 204 20.33 -10.28 15.59
C ASN A 204 21.64 -9.91 14.88
N VAL A 205 22.73 -9.87 15.64
CA VAL A 205 24.07 -9.57 15.13
C VAL A 205 24.47 -10.63 14.08
N ARG A 206 24.93 -10.15 12.94
CA ARG A 206 25.52 -10.97 11.89
C ARG A 206 26.54 -10.16 11.08
N ASP A 207 27.37 -10.82 10.31
CA ASP A 207 28.42 -10.19 9.54
C ASP A 207 27.83 -9.11 8.58
N GLY A 208 28.41 -7.92 8.63
CA GLY A 208 28.00 -6.77 7.82
C GLY A 208 26.70 -6.09 8.24
N ILE A 209 25.98 -6.58 9.24
CA ILE A 209 24.73 -6.02 9.75
C ILE A 209 24.91 -5.47 11.16
N ASN A 210 24.59 -4.20 11.34
CA ASN A 210 24.74 -3.47 12.58
C ASN A 210 23.38 -3.08 13.17
N PRO A 211 22.72 -3.95 13.97
CA PRO A 211 21.45 -3.63 14.59
C PRO A 211 21.61 -2.46 15.60
N GLU A 212 20.59 -1.59 15.66
CA GLU A 212 20.56 -0.46 16.62
C GLU A 212 20.60 -0.97 18.07
N VAL A 213 19.77 -1.98 18.36
CA VAL A 213 19.74 -2.68 19.64
C VAL A 213 19.74 -4.18 19.37
N PRO A 214 20.88 -4.85 19.54
CA PRO A 214 20.99 -6.30 19.29
C PRO A 214 19.91 -7.10 20.02
N GLY A 215 19.17 -7.91 19.28
CA GLY A 215 18.06 -8.70 19.78
C GLY A 215 16.70 -7.98 19.86
N GLU A 216 16.65 -6.67 19.63
CA GLU A 216 15.42 -5.88 19.72
C GLU A 216 15.13 -5.08 18.45
N VAL A 217 16.08 -4.26 17.98
CA VAL A 217 15.90 -3.34 16.86
C VAL A 217 16.96 -3.60 15.79
N GLY A 218 16.52 -3.74 14.55
CA GLY A 218 17.37 -4.01 13.39
C GLY A 218 18.26 -2.84 12.95
N PRO A 219 18.91 -2.93 11.78
CA PRO A 219 19.94 -2.00 11.31
C PRO A 219 19.36 -0.73 10.67
N LEU A 220 18.51 0.02 11.38
CA LEU A 220 17.74 1.14 10.84
C LEU A 220 18.64 2.29 10.34
N SER A 221 19.69 2.65 11.08
CA SER A 221 20.63 3.70 10.67
C SER A 221 21.39 3.30 9.41
N GLN A 222 21.84 2.06 9.34
CA GLN A 222 22.54 1.52 8.17
C GLN A 222 21.64 1.56 6.93
N ILE A 223 20.37 1.20 7.05
CA ILE A 223 19.38 1.29 5.96
C ILE A 223 19.14 2.75 5.55
N LYS A 224 18.97 3.66 6.51
CA LYS A 224 18.77 5.11 6.25
C LYS A 224 19.96 5.73 5.52
N GLU A 225 21.18 5.37 5.88
CA GLU A 225 22.40 5.84 5.21
C GLU A 225 22.44 5.41 3.74
N LEU A 226 22.01 4.17 3.42
CA LEU A 226 21.95 3.70 2.04
C LEU A 226 20.85 4.40 1.24
N ILE A 227 19.67 4.59 1.82
CA ILE A 227 18.57 5.35 1.19
C ILE A 227 18.99 6.79 0.90
N ALA A 228 19.77 7.41 1.79
CA ALA A 228 20.28 8.78 1.61
C ALA A 228 21.23 8.95 0.43
N LYS A 229 21.79 7.86 -0.14
CA LYS A 229 22.57 7.90 -1.38
C LYS A 229 21.76 8.27 -2.62
N GLY A 230 20.43 8.13 -2.59
CA GLY A 230 19.50 8.62 -3.60
C GLY A 230 19.04 7.60 -4.65
N ASN A 231 19.71 6.45 -4.79
CA ASN A 231 19.20 5.34 -5.59
C ASN A 231 18.22 4.50 -4.75
N GLN A 232 17.34 3.75 -5.41
CA GLN A 232 16.53 2.77 -4.71
C GLN A 232 17.43 1.67 -4.13
N VAL A 233 17.17 1.28 -2.88
CA VAL A 233 17.95 0.24 -2.22
C VAL A 233 17.37 -1.13 -2.53
N ALA A 234 18.22 -2.07 -2.91
CA ALA A 234 17.86 -3.47 -3.10
C ALA A 234 18.26 -4.31 -1.88
N TYR A 235 17.38 -5.20 -1.44
CA TYR A 235 17.75 -6.28 -0.55
C TYR A 235 18.56 -7.32 -1.33
N VAL A 236 19.77 -7.64 -0.89
CA VAL A 236 20.69 -8.56 -1.59
C VAL A 236 21.18 -9.63 -0.63
N GLY A 237 20.90 -10.91 -0.91
CA GLY A 237 21.28 -12.01 -0.03
C GLY A 237 21.78 -13.25 -0.78
N ASP A 238 22.59 -14.09 -0.11
CA ASP A 238 23.09 -15.31 -0.74
C ASP A 238 21.97 -16.35 -0.87
N VAL A 239 21.23 -16.62 0.21
CA VAL A 239 20.01 -17.44 0.23
C VAL A 239 18.93 -16.68 0.98
N VAL A 240 17.81 -16.40 0.35
CA VAL A 240 16.79 -15.49 0.89
C VAL A 240 15.44 -16.17 1.07
N GLY A 241 14.80 -15.95 2.21
CA GLY A 241 13.38 -16.20 2.44
C GLY A 241 13.00 -17.63 2.73
N THR A 242 13.93 -18.46 3.21
CA THR A 242 13.60 -19.78 3.74
C THR A 242 12.70 -19.68 4.98
N GLY A 243 11.82 -20.65 5.21
CA GLY A 243 10.90 -20.65 6.35
C GLY A 243 9.45 -20.34 5.98
N SER A 244 8.60 -20.11 6.99
CA SER A 244 7.14 -20.12 6.82
C SER A 244 6.46 -18.73 6.95
N SER A 245 7.08 -17.77 7.63
CA SER A 245 6.49 -16.43 7.91
C SER A 245 6.64 -15.45 6.73
N ARG A 246 6.40 -15.90 5.51
CA ARG A 246 6.71 -15.21 4.25
C ARG A 246 6.04 -13.85 4.10
N LYS A 247 4.74 -13.75 4.35
CA LYS A 247 3.99 -12.50 4.15
C LYS A 247 4.51 -11.37 5.05
N SER A 248 4.73 -11.65 6.33
CA SER A 248 5.27 -10.64 7.26
C SER A 248 6.74 -10.33 6.97
N ALA A 249 7.53 -11.32 6.55
CA ALA A 249 8.91 -11.10 6.10
C ALA A 249 8.96 -10.19 4.86
N THR A 250 8.13 -10.44 3.86
CA THR A 250 7.97 -9.57 2.69
C THR A 250 7.57 -8.15 3.11
N ASN A 251 6.56 -8.01 3.97
CA ASN A 251 6.16 -6.70 4.45
C ASN A 251 7.29 -5.94 5.17
N SER A 252 8.13 -6.63 5.96
CA SER A 252 9.28 -6.01 6.62
C SER A 252 10.34 -5.53 5.62
N VAL A 253 10.65 -6.35 4.61
CA VAL A 253 11.59 -5.96 3.53
C VAL A 253 11.03 -4.76 2.75
N LEU A 254 9.77 -4.82 2.32
CA LEU A 254 9.16 -3.75 1.54
C LEU A 254 8.96 -2.48 2.35
N TRP A 255 8.81 -2.57 3.66
CA TRP A 255 8.72 -1.37 4.49
C TRP A 255 9.95 -0.47 4.32
N PHE A 256 11.13 -1.05 4.19
CA PHE A 256 12.37 -0.28 4.00
C PHE A 256 12.73 -0.04 2.54
N PHE A 257 12.47 -1.00 1.67
CA PHE A 257 12.98 -1.00 0.29
C PHE A 257 11.90 -0.83 -0.78
N GLY A 258 10.63 -0.84 -0.41
CA GLY A 258 9.49 -0.60 -1.28
C GLY A 258 9.09 0.87 -1.37
N GLN A 259 7.99 1.11 -2.09
CA GLN A 259 7.40 2.43 -2.33
C GLN A 259 6.03 2.54 -1.65
N ASP A 260 5.66 3.76 -1.25
CA ASP A 260 4.35 4.01 -0.67
C ASP A 260 3.24 3.78 -1.70
N LEU A 261 2.19 3.10 -1.26
CA LEU A 261 0.98 2.94 -2.03
C LEU A 261 0.08 4.18 -1.82
N PRO A 262 -0.26 4.93 -2.88
CA PRO A 262 -1.15 6.07 -2.75
C PRO A 262 -2.48 5.67 -2.07
N HIS A 263 -2.90 6.46 -1.09
CA HIS A 263 -4.13 6.25 -0.32
C HIS A 263 -4.20 4.97 0.54
N ILE A 264 -3.09 4.25 0.69
CA ILE A 264 -3.02 3.04 1.53
C ILE A 264 -1.97 3.26 2.63
N PRO A 265 -2.40 3.57 3.87
CA PRO A 265 -1.47 3.86 4.94
C PRO A 265 -0.69 2.61 5.40
N ASN A 266 0.56 2.83 5.78
CA ASN A 266 1.43 1.88 6.47
C ASN A 266 1.68 0.56 5.73
N LYS A 267 1.58 0.59 4.40
CA LYS A 267 1.89 -0.54 3.53
C LYS A 267 2.65 -0.04 2.30
N LYS A 268 3.59 -0.83 1.82
CA LYS A 268 4.38 -0.52 0.62
C LYS A 268 4.34 -1.69 -0.35
N ASP A 269 4.58 -1.39 -1.62
CA ASP A 269 4.77 -2.36 -2.68
C ASP A 269 6.11 -2.11 -3.41
N GLY A 270 6.32 -2.80 -4.51
CA GLY A 270 7.54 -2.64 -5.30
C GLY A 270 8.78 -3.19 -4.60
N GLY A 271 9.92 -2.54 -4.83
CA GLY A 271 11.20 -2.96 -4.26
C GLY A 271 11.90 -4.05 -5.06
N TYR A 272 13.18 -4.23 -4.76
CA TYR A 272 14.05 -5.19 -5.43
C TYR A 272 14.66 -6.14 -4.41
N CYS A 273 14.62 -7.45 -4.73
CA CYS A 273 15.23 -8.50 -3.93
C CYS A 273 16.11 -9.35 -4.84
N LEU A 274 17.42 -9.26 -4.67
CA LEU A 274 18.38 -10.05 -5.44
C LEU A 274 18.94 -11.17 -4.55
N GLY A 275 19.03 -12.37 -5.10
CA GLY A 275 19.57 -13.52 -4.36
C GLY A 275 20.30 -14.49 -5.25
N SER A 276 21.38 -15.11 -4.75
CA SER A 276 21.93 -16.28 -5.45
C SER A 276 20.92 -17.42 -5.46
N LYS A 277 20.12 -17.51 -4.40
CA LYS A 277 18.91 -18.34 -4.30
C LYS A 277 17.83 -17.58 -3.54
N ILE A 278 16.60 -17.65 -4.03
CA ILE A 278 15.42 -17.14 -3.32
C ILE A 278 14.45 -18.32 -3.14
N ALA A 279 14.02 -18.57 -1.89
CA ALA A 279 13.08 -19.65 -1.62
C ALA A 279 11.81 -19.48 -2.46
N PRO A 280 11.34 -20.50 -3.21
CA PRO A 280 10.29 -20.33 -4.24
C PRO A 280 9.01 -19.69 -3.75
N ILE A 281 8.57 -20.04 -2.54
CA ILE A 281 7.34 -19.45 -1.98
C ILE A 281 7.57 -18.01 -1.53
N PHE A 282 8.78 -17.66 -1.09
CA PHE A 282 9.13 -16.27 -0.78
C PHE A 282 9.22 -15.44 -2.06
N PHE A 283 9.82 -15.99 -3.11
CA PHE A 283 9.89 -15.40 -4.45
C PHE A 283 8.48 -14.98 -4.93
N ASN A 284 7.55 -15.95 -4.98
CA ASN A 284 6.17 -15.68 -5.38
C ASN A 284 5.48 -14.65 -4.46
N THR A 285 5.76 -14.68 -3.15
CA THR A 285 5.18 -13.71 -2.21
C THR A 285 5.69 -12.29 -2.46
N MET A 286 6.96 -12.15 -2.86
CA MET A 286 7.53 -10.86 -3.27
C MET A 286 6.88 -10.35 -4.56
N GLU A 287 6.68 -11.22 -5.56
CA GLU A 287 5.97 -10.86 -6.81
C GLU A 287 4.53 -10.44 -6.53
N ASP A 288 3.80 -11.21 -5.71
CA ASP A 288 2.42 -10.89 -5.30
C ASP A 288 2.30 -9.53 -4.57
N ALA A 289 3.38 -9.11 -3.93
CA ALA A 289 3.49 -7.82 -3.27
C ALA A 289 4.01 -6.69 -4.20
N GLY A 290 4.14 -6.96 -5.49
CA GLY A 290 4.58 -5.99 -6.50
C GLY A 290 6.09 -5.75 -6.52
N ALA A 291 6.89 -6.53 -5.78
CA ALA A 291 8.34 -6.45 -5.82
C ALA A 291 8.92 -7.22 -7.02
N LEU A 292 10.17 -6.97 -7.35
CA LEU A 292 10.92 -7.68 -8.36
C LEU A 292 12.02 -8.54 -7.71
N PRO A 293 11.74 -9.83 -7.44
CA PRO A 293 12.77 -10.78 -7.03
C PRO A 293 13.56 -11.24 -8.24
N ILE A 294 14.89 -11.28 -8.11
CA ILE A 294 15.82 -11.70 -9.19
C ILE A 294 16.83 -12.69 -8.63
N GLU A 295 16.90 -13.90 -9.20
CA GLU A 295 17.97 -14.82 -8.92
C GLU A 295 19.18 -14.50 -9.82
N ILE A 296 20.29 -14.11 -9.19
CA ILE A 296 21.54 -13.72 -9.84
C ILE A 296 22.72 -14.00 -8.89
N ASP A 297 23.91 -14.21 -9.42
CA ASP A 297 25.12 -14.31 -8.58
C ASP A 297 25.40 -12.97 -7.87
N VAL A 298 25.32 -12.98 -6.54
CA VAL A 298 25.52 -11.81 -5.69
C VAL A 298 26.83 -11.87 -4.88
N GLN A 299 27.73 -12.81 -5.17
CA GLN A 299 28.95 -13.04 -4.36
C GLN A 299 29.88 -11.83 -4.38
N ASN A 300 29.94 -11.10 -5.50
CA ASN A 300 30.79 -9.91 -5.66
C ASN A 300 30.10 -8.59 -5.29
N MET A 301 28.88 -8.64 -4.79
CA MET A 301 28.15 -7.45 -4.35
C MET A 301 28.41 -7.19 -2.88
N ASN A 302 28.80 -5.96 -2.53
CA ASN A 302 29.08 -5.54 -1.16
C ASN A 302 28.05 -4.54 -0.67
N MET A 303 27.99 -4.37 0.65
CA MET A 303 27.13 -3.36 1.27
C MET A 303 27.44 -1.96 0.74
N GLY A 304 26.43 -1.29 0.20
CA GLY A 304 26.55 0.06 -0.31
C GLY A 304 27.12 0.21 -1.73
N ASP A 305 27.39 -0.89 -2.45
CA ASP A 305 27.73 -0.86 -3.86
C ASP A 305 26.57 -0.27 -4.67
N GLU A 306 26.92 0.45 -5.72
CA GLU A 306 25.97 0.90 -6.75
C GLU A 306 26.04 -0.05 -7.94
N ILE A 307 24.91 -0.59 -8.33
CA ILE A 307 24.77 -1.55 -9.44
C ILE A 307 23.74 -1.07 -10.46
N VAL A 308 23.87 -1.54 -11.69
CA VAL A 308 22.94 -1.30 -12.80
C VAL A 308 22.49 -2.61 -13.38
#